data_eb1d6da00e39cb5815ea865cc7b4c23c
#
_entry.id   eb1d6da00e39cb5815ea865cc7b4c23c
#
_cell.length_a   1.000
_cell.length_b   1.000
_cell.length_c   1.000
_cell.angle_alpha   90.00
_cell.angle_beta   90.00
_cell.angle_gamma   90.00
#
_symmetry.space_group_name_H-M   'P 1'
#
loop_
_entity.id
_entity.type
_entity.pdbx_description
1 polymer ?
#
loop_
_entity_poly.entity_id
_entity_poly.type
_entity_poly.pdbx_seq_one_letter_code
_entity_poly.pdbx_strand_id
1 'polypeptide(L)'
;FKGGGKRLRAILPWLVADAAGESHQGLYDLGASIEIIHNFTLVHDDIMDNDALRRGRPAVHIEYDNPTAINAGDAMLALSFEVLSESEAISDDHFRRLVQTIGGMVRRVSEGQQMDMDFENQDDVSEDDYMRMIAGKTAAMFQVCSESGAMLSGADENTVSAMAEWGLQLGLCSVSYT
;
A
#
# COMPACT_ATOMS: atom_id res chain seq x y z
N PHE A 1 -12.95 7.55 -2.19
CA PHE A 1 -13.39 6.14 -2.35
C PHE A 1 -14.48 5.93 -3.43
N LYS A 2 -15.22 6.93 -3.84
CA LYS A 2 -16.28 6.82 -4.88
C LYS A 2 -15.75 6.62 -6.31
N GLY A 3 -14.46 6.77 -6.54
CA GLY A 3 -13.84 6.71 -7.87
C GLY A 3 -13.72 5.30 -8.50
N GLY A 4 -14.23 4.27 -7.86
CA GLY A 4 -14.10 2.88 -8.33
C GLY A 4 -12.74 2.26 -7.98
N GLY A 5 -12.42 1.13 -8.60
CA GLY A 5 -11.20 0.35 -8.37
C GLY A 5 -11.51 -1.08 -7.93
N LYS A 6 -10.60 -2.02 -8.22
CA LYS A 6 -10.80 -3.45 -7.94
C LYS A 6 -10.59 -3.81 -6.46
N ARG A 7 -10.10 -2.88 -5.63
CA ARG A 7 -9.80 -3.08 -4.20
C ARG A 7 -8.87 -4.27 -3.91
N LEU A 8 -8.00 -4.59 -4.87
CA LEU A 8 -7.16 -5.79 -4.78
C LEU A 8 -6.27 -5.77 -3.52
N ARG A 9 -5.71 -4.59 -3.18
CA ARG A 9 -4.84 -4.46 -2.00
C ARG A 9 -5.59 -4.68 -0.70
N ALA A 10 -6.83 -4.22 -0.59
CA ALA A 10 -7.68 -4.45 0.57
C ALA A 10 -8.13 -5.91 0.72
N ILE A 11 -8.31 -6.62 -0.40
CA ILE A 11 -8.79 -8.01 -0.41
C ILE A 11 -7.63 -9.01 -0.26
N LEU A 12 -6.42 -8.65 -0.70
CA LEU A 12 -5.27 -9.55 -0.73
C LEU A 12 -4.93 -10.17 0.64
N PRO A 13 -4.95 -9.43 1.77
CA PRO A 13 -4.74 -10.05 3.08
C PRO A 13 -5.70 -11.21 3.39
N TRP A 14 -6.95 -11.09 2.96
CA TRP A 14 -7.95 -12.15 3.09
C TRP A 14 -7.61 -13.38 2.27
N LEU A 15 -7.26 -13.18 1.00
CA LEU A 15 -6.92 -14.30 0.11
C LEU A 15 -5.69 -15.06 0.62
N VAL A 16 -4.72 -14.32 1.16
CA VAL A 16 -3.51 -14.91 1.74
C VAL A 16 -3.84 -15.63 3.05
N ALA A 17 -4.65 -15.04 3.92
CA ALA A 17 -5.06 -15.68 5.18
C ALA A 17 -5.80 -16.99 4.92
N ASP A 18 -6.72 -17.01 3.95
CA ASP A 18 -7.46 -18.20 3.54
C ASP A 18 -6.55 -19.31 2.98
N ALA A 19 -5.47 -18.91 2.32
CA ALA A 19 -4.48 -19.85 1.76
C ALA A 19 -3.44 -20.35 2.78
N ALA A 20 -3.08 -19.53 3.77
CA ALA A 20 -1.94 -19.77 4.68
C ALA A 20 -2.35 -20.25 6.08
N GLY A 21 -3.61 -20.10 6.47
CA GLY A 21 -4.06 -20.44 7.81
C GLY A 21 -5.55 -20.25 8.02
N GLU A 22 -5.94 -19.58 9.09
CA GLU A 22 -7.33 -19.38 9.45
C GLU A 22 -7.79 -17.95 9.19
N SER A 23 -9.08 -17.79 8.93
CA SER A 23 -9.72 -16.47 8.84
C SER A 23 -9.62 -15.75 10.19
N HIS A 24 -9.34 -14.45 10.16
CA HIS A 24 -9.18 -13.61 11.34
C HIS A 24 -10.03 -12.35 11.22
N GLN A 25 -10.76 -11.97 12.27
CA GLN A 25 -11.66 -10.80 12.24
C GLN A 25 -10.91 -9.48 11.95
N GLY A 26 -9.69 -9.33 12.45
CA GLY A 26 -8.84 -8.16 12.21
C GLY A 26 -8.44 -7.93 10.74
N LEU A 27 -8.72 -8.89 9.85
CA LEU A 27 -8.49 -8.71 8.41
C LEU A 27 -9.40 -7.63 7.79
N TYR A 28 -10.57 -7.35 8.38
CA TYR A 28 -11.44 -6.25 7.93
C TYR A 28 -10.79 -4.90 8.19
N ASP A 29 -10.29 -4.71 9.42
CA ASP A 29 -9.65 -3.46 9.84
C ASP A 29 -8.32 -3.27 9.10
N LEU A 30 -7.55 -4.35 8.93
CA LEU A 30 -6.34 -4.36 8.12
C LEU A 30 -6.63 -3.97 6.66
N GLY A 31 -7.62 -4.59 6.03
CA GLY A 31 -8.01 -4.28 4.65
C GLY A 31 -8.48 -2.83 4.48
N ALA A 32 -9.25 -2.32 5.45
CA ALA A 32 -9.69 -0.93 5.48
C ALA A 32 -8.49 0.03 5.61
N SER A 33 -7.59 -0.23 6.55
CA SER A 33 -6.36 0.55 6.75
C SER A 33 -5.49 0.59 5.49
N ILE A 34 -5.24 -0.56 4.86
CA ILE A 34 -4.46 -0.64 3.62
C ILE A 34 -5.12 0.14 2.48
N GLU A 35 -6.45 0.05 2.34
CA GLU A 35 -7.16 0.81 1.30
C GLU A 35 -7.09 2.31 1.55
N ILE A 36 -7.14 2.76 2.82
CA ILE A 36 -6.96 4.17 3.19
C ILE A 36 -5.54 4.63 2.82
N ILE A 37 -4.51 3.86 3.17
CA ILE A 37 -3.12 4.15 2.81
C ILE A 37 -2.95 4.21 1.29
N HIS A 38 -3.52 3.26 0.55
CA HIS A 38 -3.44 3.29 -0.91
C HIS A 38 -4.08 4.55 -1.50
N ASN A 39 -5.22 4.99 -0.96
CA ASN A 39 -5.82 6.24 -1.43
C ASN A 39 -5.03 7.48 -1.01
N PHE A 40 -4.39 7.48 0.17
CA PHE A 40 -3.43 8.51 0.56
C PHE A 40 -2.31 8.64 -0.48
N THR A 41 -1.66 7.51 -0.85
CA THR A 41 -0.57 7.56 -1.84
C THR A 41 -1.06 8.09 -3.19
N LEU A 42 -2.26 7.69 -3.65
CA LEU A 42 -2.82 8.19 -4.91
C LEU A 42 -3.11 9.70 -4.90
N VAL A 43 -3.57 10.26 -3.77
CA VAL A 43 -3.83 11.70 -3.65
C VAL A 43 -2.52 12.50 -3.73
N HIS A 44 -1.45 12.02 -3.09
CA HIS A 44 -0.15 12.67 -3.14
C HIS A 44 0.55 12.48 -4.50
N ASP A 45 0.47 11.28 -5.08
CA ASP A 45 0.97 11.00 -6.44
C ASP A 45 0.36 11.97 -7.47
N ASP A 46 -0.98 12.13 -7.46
CA ASP A 46 -1.68 13.04 -8.39
C ASP A 46 -1.14 14.48 -8.34
N ILE A 47 -0.70 14.95 -7.14
CA ILE A 47 -0.10 16.28 -6.98
C ILE A 47 1.33 16.29 -7.55
N MET A 48 2.13 15.28 -7.24
CA MET A 48 3.52 15.19 -7.65
C MET A 48 3.67 15.04 -9.16
N ASP A 49 2.81 14.20 -9.76
CA ASP A 49 2.80 13.89 -11.19
C ASP A 49 1.99 14.94 -12.01
N ASN A 50 1.37 15.94 -11.33
CA ASN A 50 0.45 16.92 -11.94
C ASN A 50 -0.71 16.27 -12.73
N ASP A 51 -1.19 15.12 -12.28
CA ASP A 51 -2.28 14.37 -12.90
C ASP A 51 -3.62 15.06 -12.69
N ALA A 52 -4.21 15.58 -13.76
CA ALA A 52 -5.50 16.30 -13.69
C ALA A 52 -6.68 15.36 -13.40
N LEU A 53 -6.57 14.08 -13.76
CA LEU A 53 -7.66 13.11 -13.70
C LEU A 53 -7.23 11.81 -13.04
N ARG A 54 -8.04 11.31 -12.11
CA ARG A 54 -7.91 9.98 -11.53
C ARG A 54 -9.16 9.15 -11.82
N ARG A 55 -9.00 8.06 -12.58
CA ARG A 55 -10.13 7.17 -12.97
C ARG A 55 -11.29 7.93 -13.63
N GLY A 56 -10.97 8.88 -14.52
CA GLY A 56 -11.95 9.67 -15.27
C GLY A 56 -12.65 10.77 -14.47
N ARG A 57 -12.19 11.08 -13.26
CA ARG A 57 -12.68 12.19 -12.42
C ARG A 57 -11.55 13.16 -12.13
N PRO A 58 -11.84 14.44 -11.86
CA PRO A 58 -10.81 15.37 -11.40
C PRO A 58 -10.06 14.80 -10.18
N ALA A 59 -8.73 14.94 -10.18
CA ALA A 59 -7.92 14.65 -9.02
C ALA A 59 -8.27 15.61 -7.88
N VAL A 60 -7.98 15.24 -6.63
CA VAL A 60 -8.39 16.01 -5.44
C VAL A 60 -7.82 17.43 -5.49
N HIS A 61 -6.57 17.60 -5.91
CA HIS A 61 -5.93 18.91 -6.02
C HIS A 61 -6.50 19.79 -7.15
N ILE A 62 -7.15 19.18 -8.14
CA ILE A 62 -7.86 19.92 -9.22
C ILE A 62 -9.27 20.29 -8.78
N GLU A 63 -9.96 19.40 -8.06
CA GLU A 63 -11.34 19.66 -7.59
C GLU A 63 -11.37 20.72 -6.46
N TYR A 64 -10.33 20.76 -5.63
CA TYR A 64 -10.20 21.68 -4.51
C TYR A 64 -8.97 22.60 -4.69
N ASP A 65 -7.83 22.22 -4.11
CA ASP A 65 -6.50 22.84 -4.26
C ASP A 65 -5.41 21.92 -3.70
N ASN A 66 -4.14 22.27 -3.95
CA ASN A 66 -2.99 21.49 -3.44
C ASN A 66 -2.95 21.42 -1.91
N PRO A 67 -3.09 22.53 -1.14
CA PRO A 67 -3.10 22.45 0.33
C PRO A 67 -4.17 21.53 0.89
N THR A 68 -5.40 21.57 0.33
CA THR A 68 -6.49 20.70 0.75
C THR A 68 -6.19 19.22 0.43
N ALA A 69 -5.63 18.94 -0.74
CA ALA A 69 -5.26 17.57 -1.12
C ALA A 69 -4.15 17.01 -0.23
N ILE A 70 -3.11 17.81 0.09
CA ILE A 70 -2.05 17.41 1.01
C ILE A 70 -2.63 17.09 2.39
N ASN A 71 -3.42 18.00 2.97
CA ASN A 71 -4.04 17.77 4.28
C ASN A 71 -4.95 16.54 4.30
N ALA A 72 -5.69 16.29 3.22
CA ALA A 72 -6.53 15.11 3.10
C ALA A 72 -5.70 13.82 3.08
N GLY A 73 -4.59 13.81 2.36
CA GLY A 73 -3.65 12.68 2.34
C GLY A 73 -3.05 12.42 3.72
N ASP A 74 -2.52 13.44 4.38
CA ASP A 74 -1.95 13.33 5.73
C ASP A 74 -2.97 12.81 6.75
N ALA A 75 -4.19 13.32 6.69
CA ALA A 75 -5.28 12.84 7.55
C ALA A 75 -5.63 11.38 7.27
N MET A 76 -5.64 10.95 6.00
CA MET A 76 -5.86 9.54 5.65
C MET A 76 -4.75 8.63 6.19
N LEU A 77 -3.48 9.04 6.13
CA LEU A 77 -2.38 8.27 6.70
C LEU A 77 -2.56 8.10 8.22
N ALA A 78 -2.89 9.16 8.94
CA ALA A 78 -3.18 9.08 10.38
C ALA A 78 -4.39 8.18 10.68
N LEU A 79 -5.50 8.35 9.95
CA LEU A 79 -6.71 7.55 10.08
C LEU A 79 -6.46 6.05 9.86
N SER A 80 -5.54 5.67 8.99
CA SER A 80 -5.21 4.27 8.73
C SER A 80 -4.67 3.56 9.98
N PHE A 81 -3.83 4.24 10.75
CA PHE A 81 -3.32 3.71 12.03
C PHE A 81 -4.36 3.76 13.14
N GLU A 82 -5.23 4.78 13.15
CA GLU A 82 -6.34 4.90 14.08
C GLU A 82 -7.29 3.70 13.94
N VAL A 83 -7.71 3.35 12.71
CA VAL A 83 -8.53 2.16 12.41
C VAL A 83 -7.90 0.87 12.94
N LEU A 84 -6.58 0.69 12.77
CA LEU A 84 -5.90 -0.48 13.31
C LEU A 84 -5.82 -0.49 14.84
N SER A 85 -5.64 0.68 15.45
CA SER A 85 -5.51 0.80 16.91
C SER A 85 -6.83 0.58 17.64
N GLU A 86 -7.96 0.85 16.99
CA GLU A 86 -9.31 0.66 17.52
C GLU A 86 -9.85 -0.77 17.32
N SER A 87 -9.12 -1.61 16.58
CA SER A 87 -9.55 -2.99 16.31
C SER A 87 -9.49 -3.85 17.57
N GLU A 88 -10.64 -4.28 18.07
CA GLU A 88 -10.73 -5.24 19.17
C GLU A 88 -10.25 -6.66 18.80
N ALA A 89 -10.13 -6.94 17.50
CA ALA A 89 -9.73 -8.24 17.00
C ALA A 89 -8.21 -8.38 16.82
N ILE A 90 -7.45 -7.28 16.79
CA ILE A 90 -6.00 -7.28 16.62
C ILE A 90 -5.33 -7.15 17.99
N SER A 91 -4.52 -8.13 18.39
CA SER A 91 -3.76 -8.06 19.63
C SER A 91 -2.70 -6.96 19.61
N ASP A 92 -2.26 -6.49 20.77
CA ASP A 92 -1.20 -5.47 20.89
C ASP A 92 0.10 -5.89 20.20
N ASP A 93 0.46 -7.16 20.24
CA ASP A 93 1.65 -7.68 19.57
C ASP A 93 1.50 -7.66 18.05
N HIS A 94 0.33 -8.07 17.52
CA HIS A 94 0.04 -7.96 16.09
C HIS A 94 -0.03 -6.50 15.67
N PHE A 95 -0.68 -5.63 16.43
CA PHE A 95 -0.73 -4.20 16.14
C PHE A 95 0.66 -3.58 16.04
N ARG A 96 1.57 -3.89 16.97
CA ARG A 96 2.96 -3.42 16.93
C ARG A 96 3.67 -3.86 15.66
N ARG A 97 3.54 -5.13 15.29
CA ARG A 97 4.14 -5.68 14.05
C ARG A 97 3.55 -4.99 12.81
N LEU A 98 2.22 -4.82 12.76
CA LEU A 98 1.55 -4.11 11.66
C LEU A 98 2.05 -2.68 11.51
N VAL A 99 2.18 -1.93 12.61
CA VAL A 99 2.73 -0.57 12.58
C VAL A 99 4.14 -0.53 12.01
N GLN A 100 5.02 -1.47 12.43
CA GLN A 100 6.39 -1.57 11.92
C GLN A 100 6.41 -1.90 10.42
N THR A 101 5.65 -2.89 9.99
CA THR A 101 5.60 -3.37 8.61
C THR A 101 4.99 -2.32 7.67
N ILE A 102 3.86 -1.73 8.07
CA ILE A 102 3.17 -0.67 7.31
C ILE A 102 4.02 0.61 7.26
N GLY A 103 4.59 1.03 8.38
CA GLY A 103 5.47 2.21 8.40
C GLY A 103 6.70 2.03 7.50
N GLY A 104 7.32 0.86 7.53
CA GLY A 104 8.40 0.49 6.62
C GLY A 104 7.97 0.49 5.15
N MET A 105 6.76 0.04 4.86
CA MET A 105 6.18 0.06 3.51
C MET A 105 5.94 1.50 3.04
N VAL A 106 5.31 2.36 3.84
CA VAL A 106 5.06 3.77 3.48
C VAL A 106 6.37 4.48 3.16
N ARG A 107 7.43 4.27 3.95
CA ARG A 107 8.76 4.82 3.68
C ARG A 107 9.30 4.34 2.32
N ARG A 108 9.22 3.03 2.03
CA ARG A 108 9.68 2.47 0.73
C ARG A 108 8.88 3.01 -0.45
N VAL A 109 7.56 3.20 -0.29
CA VAL A 109 6.71 3.81 -1.33
C VAL A 109 7.15 5.24 -1.60
N SER A 110 7.43 6.03 -0.56
CA SER A 110 7.92 7.40 -0.70
C SER A 110 9.30 7.46 -1.38
N GLU A 111 10.22 6.56 -1.02
CA GLU A 111 11.53 6.43 -1.67
C GLU A 111 11.38 6.05 -3.16
N GLY A 112 10.47 5.11 -3.47
CA GLY A 112 10.18 4.70 -4.84
C GLY A 112 9.55 5.81 -5.68
N GLN A 113 8.64 6.60 -5.11
CA GLN A 113 8.05 7.77 -5.77
C GLN A 113 9.11 8.85 -6.03
N GLN A 114 10.03 9.09 -5.08
CA GLN A 114 11.13 10.03 -5.30
C GLN A 114 12.04 9.57 -6.46
N MET A 115 12.36 8.27 -6.51
CA MET A 115 13.16 7.72 -7.63
C MET A 115 12.45 7.89 -8.98
N ASP A 116 11.13 7.67 -9.03
CA ASP A 116 10.34 7.84 -10.25
C ASP A 116 10.40 9.27 -10.76
N MET A 117 10.21 10.26 -9.89
CA MET A 117 10.35 11.68 -10.22
C MET A 117 11.77 12.05 -10.67
N ASP A 118 12.81 11.49 -10.01
CA ASP A 118 14.20 11.74 -10.36
C ASP A 118 14.53 11.18 -11.75
N PHE A 119 13.94 10.04 -12.13
CA PHE A 119 14.15 9.40 -13.43
C PHE A 119 13.59 10.21 -14.61
N GLU A 120 12.56 11.04 -14.40
CA GLU A 120 12.05 11.93 -15.45
C GLU A 120 13.12 12.89 -16.00
N ASN A 121 14.16 13.17 -15.21
CA ASN A 121 15.23 14.09 -15.54
C ASN A 121 16.56 13.38 -15.87
N GLN A 122 16.55 12.04 -16.07
CA GLN A 122 17.71 11.24 -16.38
C GLN A 122 17.64 10.68 -17.80
N ASP A 123 18.71 10.82 -18.58
CA ASP A 123 18.78 10.30 -19.94
C ASP A 123 18.99 8.77 -20.00
N ASP A 124 19.49 8.17 -18.91
CA ASP A 124 19.78 6.73 -18.83
C ASP A 124 19.48 6.21 -17.41
N VAL A 125 18.52 5.29 -17.33
CA VAL A 125 18.13 4.61 -16.09
C VAL A 125 18.43 3.13 -16.25
N SER A 126 19.24 2.57 -15.34
CA SER A 126 19.55 1.14 -15.38
C SER A 126 18.31 0.29 -15.08
N GLU A 127 18.28 -0.94 -15.62
CA GLU A 127 17.22 -1.91 -15.31
C GLU A 127 17.13 -2.17 -13.79
N ASP A 128 18.26 -2.27 -13.11
CA ASP A 128 18.32 -2.49 -11.66
C ASP A 128 17.71 -1.32 -10.89
N ASP A 129 17.95 -0.07 -11.32
CA ASP A 129 17.38 1.12 -10.68
C ASP A 129 15.88 1.19 -10.93
N TYR A 130 15.43 0.90 -12.15
CA TYR A 130 14.01 0.83 -12.49
C TYR A 130 13.29 -0.25 -11.68
N MET A 131 13.86 -1.45 -11.57
CA MET A 131 13.29 -2.53 -10.74
C MET A 131 13.24 -2.16 -9.26
N ARG A 132 14.24 -1.44 -8.75
CA ARG A 132 14.26 -0.94 -7.37
C ARG A 132 13.15 0.08 -7.14
N MET A 133 12.96 1.01 -8.06
CA MET A 133 11.90 2.00 -8.03
C MET A 133 10.52 1.32 -7.99
N ILE A 134 10.23 0.37 -8.89
CA ILE A 134 8.95 -0.37 -8.92
C ILE A 134 8.75 -1.18 -7.64
N ALA A 135 9.81 -1.82 -7.15
CA ALA A 135 9.75 -2.58 -5.90
C ALA A 135 9.32 -1.70 -4.72
N GLY A 136 9.83 -0.47 -4.65
CA GLY A 136 9.42 0.53 -3.64
C GLY A 136 8.02 1.08 -3.92
N LYS A 137 7.83 1.74 -5.05
CA LYS A 137 6.61 2.49 -5.40
C LYS A 137 5.36 1.60 -5.41
N THR A 138 5.47 0.37 -5.92
CA THR A 138 4.30 -0.49 -6.16
C THR A 138 4.32 -1.80 -5.39
N ALA A 139 5.41 -2.58 -5.49
CA ALA A 139 5.41 -3.96 -5.01
C ALA A 139 5.46 -4.05 -3.47
N ALA A 140 6.05 -3.06 -2.79
CA ALA A 140 6.12 -3.01 -1.34
C ALA A 140 4.74 -3.12 -0.67
N MET A 141 3.72 -2.52 -1.26
CA MET A 141 2.35 -2.60 -0.72
C MET A 141 1.74 -4.00 -0.88
N PHE A 142 1.97 -4.68 -2.01
CA PHE A 142 1.55 -6.06 -2.19
C PHE A 142 2.26 -7.02 -1.24
N GLN A 143 3.56 -6.79 -1.01
CA GLN A 143 4.34 -7.53 -0.02
C GLN A 143 3.70 -7.45 1.36
N VAL A 144 3.41 -6.22 1.83
CA VAL A 144 2.84 -5.99 3.17
C VAL A 144 1.43 -6.55 3.28
N CYS A 145 0.60 -6.45 2.23
CA CYS A 145 -0.72 -7.08 2.21
C CYS A 145 -0.62 -8.59 2.47
N SER A 146 0.33 -9.25 1.79
CA SER A 146 0.50 -10.70 1.89
C SER A 146 1.12 -11.13 3.22
N GLU A 147 2.16 -10.44 3.65
CA GLU A 147 2.82 -10.65 4.95
C GLU A 147 1.83 -10.52 6.10
N SER A 148 1.09 -9.41 6.13
CA SER A 148 0.15 -9.11 7.20
C SER A 148 -1.05 -10.06 7.22
N GLY A 149 -1.53 -10.50 6.06
CA GLY A 149 -2.58 -11.50 5.95
C GLY A 149 -2.14 -12.85 6.53
N ALA A 150 -0.96 -13.33 6.16
CA ALA A 150 -0.40 -14.57 6.70
C ALA A 150 -0.13 -14.46 8.21
N MET A 151 0.39 -13.34 8.68
CA MET A 151 0.63 -13.11 10.11
C MET A 151 -0.68 -13.18 10.92
N LEU A 152 -1.73 -12.49 10.49
CA LEU A 152 -3.01 -12.50 11.21
C LEU A 152 -3.71 -13.86 11.13
N SER A 153 -3.45 -14.68 10.10
CA SER A 153 -4.01 -16.05 10.01
C SER A 153 -3.38 -17.04 10.98
N GLY A 154 -2.37 -16.64 11.76
CA GLY A 154 -1.64 -17.51 12.68
C GLY A 154 -0.61 -18.41 11.98
N ALA A 155 -0.24 -18.12 10.74
CA ALA A 155 0.80 -18.86 10.03
C ALA A 155 2.16 -18.74 10.73
N ASP A 156 3.01 -19.76 10.57
CA ASP A 156 4.37 -19.71 11.08
C ASP A 156 5.24 -18.68 10.33
N GLU A 157 6.38 -18.29 10.94
CA GLU A 157 7.27 -17.25 10.40
C GLU A 157 7.84 -17.61 9.00
N ASN A 158 8.02 -18.89 8.69
CA ASN A 158 8.47 -19.31 7.36
C ASN A 158 7.38 -19.05 6.31
N THR A 159 6.14 -19.38 6.64
CA THR A 159 4.97 -19.13 5.80
C THR A 159 4.74 -17.63 5.64
N VAL A 160 4.84 -16.83 6.71
CA VAL A 160 4.74 -15.36 6.66
C VAL A 160 5.81 -14.79 5.71
N SER A 161 7.08 -15.23 5.84
CA SER A 161 8.17 -14.80 4.97
C SER A 161 7.95 -15.20 3.51
N ALA A 162 7.48 -16.42 3.26
CA ALA A 162 7.19 -16.89 1.91
C ALA A 162 6.04 -16.10 1.25
N MET A 163 5.01 -15.77 2.01
CA MET A 163 3.90 -14.94 1.52
C MET A 163 4.30 -13.49 1.28
N ALA A 164 5.21 -12.95 2.10
CA ALA A 164 5.81 -11.64 1.87
C ALA A 164 6.56 -11.61 0.53
N GLU A 165 7.42 -12.59 0.27
CA GLU A 165 8.15 -12.71 -1.00
C GLU A 165 7.20 -12.90 -2.18
N TRP A 166 6.22 -13.80 -2.06
CA TRP A 166 5.19 -13.99 -3.10
C TRP A 166 4.44 -12.68 -3.40
N GLY A 167 4.06 -11.92 -2.37
CA GLY A 167 3.41 -10.63 -2.54
C GLY A 167 4.28 -9.62 -3.26
N LEU A 168 5.59 -9.59 -2.96
CA LEU A 168 6.55 -8.74 -3.67
C LEU A 168 6.58 -9.08 -5.15
N GLN A 169 6.72 -10.37 -5.50
CA GLN A 169 6.74 -10.82 -6.89
C GLN A 169 5.43 -10.53 -7.63
N LEU A 170 4.28 -10.72 -6.96
CA LEU A 170 2.98 -10.34 -7.52
C LEU A 170 2.91 -8.85 -7.83
N GLY A 171 3.43 -8.01 -6.93
CA GLY A 171 3.50 -6.56 -7.12
C GLY A 171 4.36 -6.17 -8.33
N LEU A 172 5.53 -6.76 -8.48
CA LEU A 172 6.42 -6.56 -9.65
C LEU A 172 5.73 -6.98 -10.95
N CYS A 173 5.09 -8.15 -10.98
CA CYS A 173 4.32 -8.61 -12.14
C CYS A 173 3.16 -7.67 -12.50
N SER A 174 2.52 -7.03 -11.52
CA SER A 174 1.36 -6.16 -11.76
C SER A 174 1.70 -4.91 -12.58
N VAL A 175 2.94 -4.43 -12.52
CA VAL A 175 3.43 -3.27 -13.29
C VAL A 175 3.79 -3.66 -14.72
N SER A 176 4.27 -4.89 -14.94
CA SER A 176 4.68 -5.37 -16.26
C SER A 176 3.52 -5.56 -17.25
N TYR A 177 2.27 -5.47 -16.79
CA TYR A 177 1.04 -5.63 -17.59
C TYR A 177 0.29 -4.31 -17.85
N THR A 178 0.79 -3.17 -17.41
CA THR A 178 0.22 -1.83 -17.68
C THR A 178 1.12 -1.01 -18.57
#